data_1e3695e1dd95dee1a40e74cc43e1c42a
#
_entry.id   1e3695e1dd95dee1a40e74cc43e1c42a
#
_cell.length_a   1.000
_cell.length_b   1.000
_cell.length_c   1.000
_cell.angle_alpha   90.00
_cell.angle_beta   90.00
_cell.angle_gamma   90.00
#
_symmetry.space_group_name_H-M   'P 1'
#
loop_
_entity.id
_entity.type
_entity.pdbx_description
1 polymer ?
#
loop_
_entity_poly.entity_id
_entity_poly.type
_entity_poly.pdbx_seq_one_letter_code
_entity_poly.pdbx_strand_id
1 'polypeptide(L)'
;MVLALVLGGSLALSACVQSGARTGGPSTPEPPPPTAQPTTPVESEPLEGAGPLLGPEAGNLSRVALLVPLSGNGASVGQSIKKAAEMAAFDIGSENFVLQPYDTRGTPAGAAEAARTALAQGAKLILGPLFGDSVRTVAPLAAQRGVNVIAFSTDETVAGGNVYLSGFLFADQVERILTYAKQNARNSVAVLAPANAFGYAVAGATRQIAPQLGMSMSGEEFYDPNNADNSAVVQQILARPFDTLILPDQGLSLKAVASLLPYYGLDPQKVMVAGTMLWGQDRSLANEASLDGAVFPTVSPNAKANFETRYRSNFGEDPSELAGLGYDATALAALLDRNAGGQDVYSAATLQAPTGFSGVYGIFRFRNNGTVDRGLALMRINPSAAGGIETVEPAPSSFAPRPGS
;
A
#
# COMPACT_ATOMS: atom_id res chain seq x y z
N MET A 1 -31.61 21.60 50.09
CA MET A 1 -31.16 22.31 51.26
C MET A 1 -29.64 22.34 51.28
N VAL A 2 -29.15 23.56 51.20
CA VAL A 2 -27.85 24.20 51.45
C VAL A 2 -26.79 23.92 50.40
N LEU A 3 -26.61 24.73 49.50
CA LEU A 3 -25.92 25.96 49.04
C LEU A 3 -24.69 26.35 49.90
N ALA A 4 -23.49 26.31 49.31
CA ALA A 4 -22.38 27.17 49.71
C ALA A 4 -21.51 27.54 48.50
N LEU A 5 -21.58 28.82 48.17
CA LEU A 5 -20.72 29.63 47.30
C LEU A 5 -19.45 30.03 48.10
N VAL A 6 -18.26 30.01 47.51
CA VAL A 6 -17.15 30.88 47.93
C VAL A 6 -16.46 31.45 46.70
N LEU A 7 -16.48 32.78 46.66
CA LEU A 7 -15.73 33.70 45.78
C LEU A 7 -14.32 33.98 46.30
N GLY A 8 -13.46 34.42 45.39
CA GLY A 8 -12.29 35.28 45.66
C GLY A 8 -10.98 34.64 45.25
N GLY A 9 -10.08 35.27 44.55
CA GLY A 9 -9.73 36.63 44.33
C GLY A 9 -8.53 36.72 43.40
N SER A 10 -8.57 37.74 42.58
CA SER A 10 -7.50 38.17 41.66
C SER A 10 -6.34 38.80 42.40
N LEU A 11 -5.11 38.50 42.03
CA LEU A 11 -3.93 39.28 42.40
C LEU A 11 -3.12 39.59 41.15
N ALA A 12 -3.19 40.89 40.76
CA ALA A 12 -2.31 41.51 39.80
C ALA A 12 -1.01 41.92 40.50
N LEU A 13 0.13 41.57 39.97
CA LEU A 13 1.43 42.10 40.36
C LEU A 13 2.01 42.93 39.19
N SER A 14 1.98 44.25 39.39
CA SER A 14 2.71 45.24 38.62
C SER A 14 4.17 45.22 39.07
N ALA A 15 5.11 45.12 38.14
CA ALA A 15 6.53 45.35 38.38
C ALA A 15 6.94 46.64 37.68
N CYS A 16 7.39 47.58 38.48
CA CYS A 16 7.93 48.89 38.08
C CYS A 16 9.29 48.75 37.37
N VAL A 17 9.44 49.48 36.27
CA VAL A 17 10.71 49.75 35.61
C VAL A 17 11.36 50.93 36.32
N GLN A 18 12.60 50.73 36.78
CA GLN A 18 13.44 51.79 37.31
C GLN A 18 14.44 52.24 36.25
N SER A 19 14.30 53.48 35.77
CA SER A 19 15.21 54.19 34.91
C SER A 19 16.44 54.65 35.68
N GLY A 20 17.62 54.12 35.35
CA GLY A 20 18.93 54.61 35.82
C GLY A 20 19.60 55.46 34.72
N ALA A 21 19.67 56.74 34.98
CA ALA A 21 20.47 57.69 34.16
C ALA A 21 21.94 57.45 34.42
N ARG A 22 22.74 57.28 33.34
CA ARG A 22 24.19 57.43 33.37
C ARG A 22 24.61 58.54 32.43
N THR A 23 25.36 59.41 32.98
CA THR A 23 25.99 60.64 32.53
C THR A 23 26.94 60.41 31.35
N GLY A 24 26.93 61.36 30.41
CA GLY A 24 27.66 61.35 29.16
C GLY A 24 29.16 61.46 29.29
N GLY A 25 29.87 60.84 28.40
CA GLY A 25 31.23 61.10 28.00
C GLY A 25 31.27 61.44 26.51
N PRO A 26 32.26 62.17 26.02
CA PRO A 26 32.22 62.77 24.66
C PRO A 26 32.35 61.71 23.57
N SER A 27 31.42 61.75 22.64
CA SER A 27 31.39 60.91 21.45
C SER A 27 32.40 61.40 20.40
N THR A 28 33.34 60.57 20.05
CA THR A 28 34.14 60.70 18.83
C THR A 28 33.24 60.49 17.61
N PRO A 29 33.37 61.29 16.55
CA PRO A 29 32.56 61.13 15.33
C PRO A 29 32.95 59.85 14.59
N GLU A 30 31.96 59.05 14.29
CA GLU A 30 32.04 57.85 13.41
C GLU A 30 32.32 58.32 11.97
N PRO A 31 33.25 57.69 11.24
CA PRO A 31 33.50 58.06 9.85
C PRO A 31 32.30 57.67 8.98
N PRO A 32 31.99 58.47 7.95
CA PRO A 32 30.85 58.21 7.06
C PRO A 32 31.06 56.89 6.29
N PRO A 33 29.96 56.19 5.98
CA PRO A 33 30.05 54.95 5.22
C PRO A 33 30.63 55.20 3.82
N PRO A 34 31.39 54.25 3.26
CA PRO A 34 32.02 54.41 1.95
C PRO A 34 30.91 54.56 0.88
N THR A 35 31.05 55.67 0.14
CA THR A 35 30.20 55.96 -1.02
C THR A 35 30.38 54.86 -2.05
N ALA A 36 29.31 54.15 -2.39
CA ALA A 36 29.28 53.19 -3.46
C ALA A 36 29.66 53.89 -4.79
N GLN A 37 30.73 53.48 -5.37
CA GLN A 37 31.10 53.89 -6.73
C GLN A 37 30.09 53.23 -7.70
N PRO A 38 29.64 53.94 -8.74
CA PRO A 38 28.78 53.33 -9.77
C PRO A 38 29.62 52.25 -10.48
N THR A 39 29.23 51.00 -10.29
CA THR A 39 29.71 49.88 -11.11
C THR A 39 29.21 50.10 -12.51
N THR A 40 30.10 50.37 -13.45
CA THR A 40 29.85 50.23 -14.88
C THR A 40 29.27 48.85 -15.16
N PRO A 41 28.20 48.73 -15.98
CA PRO A 41 27.71 47.42 -16.41
C PRO A 41 28.88 46.68 -17.11
N VAL A 42 29.30 45.56 -16.56
CA VAL A 42 30.15 44.61 -17.29
C VAL A 42 29.27 44.06 -18.39
N GLU A 43 29.45 44.54 -19.60
CA GLU A 43 28.89 43.93 -20.80
C GLU A 43 29.49 42.52 -20.88
N SER A 44 28.67 41.51 -20.53
CA SER A 44 29.03 40.10 -20.67
C SER A 44 29.09 39.82 -22.17
N GLU A 45 30.28 39.66 -22.70
CA GLU A 45 30.47 39.08 -24.03
C GLU A 45 29.76 37.73 -24.08
N PRO A 46 28.96 37.43 -25.12
CA PRO A 46 28.42 36.12 -25.32
C PRO A 46 29.57 35.13 -25.43
N LEU A 47 29.57 34.09 -24.60
CA LEU A 47 30.44 32.93 -24.81
C LEU A 47 29.99 32.26 -26.13
N GLU A 48 30.58 32.71 -27.24
CA GLU A 48 30.53 32.03 -28.52
C GLU A 48 31.24 30.68 -28.34
N GLY A 49 30.48 29.60 -28.27
CA GLY A 49 31.00 28.22 -28.22
C GLY A 49 30.32 27.26 -27.26
N ALA A 50 29.43 27.71 -26.39
CA ALA A 50 28.51 26.78 -25.72
C ALA A 50 27.40 26.44 -26.70
N GLY A 51 27.59 25.41 -27.50
CA GLY A 51 26.49 24.68 -28.14
C GLY A 51 25.48 24.34 -27.06
N PRO A 52 24.19 24.19 -27.38
CA PRO A 52 23.19 23.81 -26.40
C PRO A 52 23.73 22.58 -25.65
N LEU A 53 23.80 22.68 -24.30
CA LEU A 53 24.03 21.50 -23.48
C LEU A 53 22.93 20.53 -23.90
N LEU A 54 23.27 19.58 -24.79
CA LEU A 54 22.40 18.49 -25.17
C LEU A 54 22.20 17.69 -23.89
N GLY A 55 21.14 18.03 -23.17
CA GLY A 55 20.54 17.10 -22.24
C GLY A 55 20.24 15.81 -23.01
N PRO A 56 20.10 14.66 -22.36
CA PRO A 56 19.85 13.39 -23.03
C PRO A 56 18.78 13.61 -24.10
N GLU A 57 19.10 13.21 -25.34
CA GLU A 57 18.22 13.44 -26.50
C GLU A 57 16.79 13.01 -26.12
N ALA A 58 15.81 13.86 -26.33
CA ALA A 58 14.42 13.64 -25.89
C ALA A 58 13.82 12.32 -26.41
N GLY A 59 14.46 11.68 -27.40
CA GLY A 59 14.14 10.38 -27.93
C GLY A 59 14.52 9.18 -27.04
N ASN A 60 15.46 9.34 -26.10
CA ASN A 60 15.97 8.24 -25.27
C ASN A 60 15.38 8.19 -23.86
N LEU A 61 14.50 9.13 -23.50
CA LEU A 61 13.92 9.16 -22.16
C LEU A 61 12.88 8.04 -21.99
N SER A 62 13.02 7.29 -20.91
CA SER A 62 12.05 6.28 -20.49
C SER A 62 11.04 6.93 -19.53
N ARG A 63 9.97 7.45 -20.11
CA ARG A 63 8.91 8.14 -19.35
C ARG A 63 7.94 7.12 -18.76
N VAL A 64 7.84 7.09 -17.46
CA VAL A 64 6.89 6.26 -16.68
C VAL A 64 5.92 7.19 -15.98
N ALA A 65 4.63 7.02 -16.26
CA ALA A 65 3.58 7.83 -15.66
C ALA A 65 3.08 7.18 -14.36
N LEU A 66 3.03 7.95 -13.27
CA LEU A 66 2.42 7.53 -12.02
C LEU A 66 1.05 8.21 -11.86
N LEU A 67 -0.02 7.45 -12.03
CA LEU A 67 -1.40 7.92 -11.92
C LEU A 67 -1.98 7.57 -10.56
N VAL A 68 -2.01 8.53 -9.64
CA VAL A 68 -2.54 8.33 -8.28
C VAL A 68 -3.39 9.52 -7.84
N PRO A 69 -4.30 9.37 -6.89
CA PRO A 69 -5.05 10.50 -6.34
C PRO A 69 -4.11 11.39 -5.52
N LEU A 70 -3.71 12.54 -6.06
CA LEU A 70 -2.92 13.53 -5.31
C LEU A 70 -3.82 14.56 -4.64
N SER A 71 -5.09 14.62 -5.06
CA SER A 71 -6.18 15.38 -4.46
C SER A 71 -7.46 14.54 -4.45
N GLY A 72 -8.50 15.02 -3.75
CA GLY A 72 -9.79 14.34 -3.67
C GLY A 72 -9.79 13.03 -2.87
N ASN A 73 -10.62 12.08 -3.29
CA ASN A 73 -10.75 10.79 -2.61
C ASN A 73 -9.46 9.97 -2.69
N GLY A 74 -8.96 9.54 -1.53
CA GLY A 74 -7.73 8.74 -1.42
C GLY A 74 -6.44 9.57 -1.53
N ALA A 75 -6.49 10.90 -1.44
CA ALA A 75 -5.33 11.78 -1.60
C ALA A 75 -4.17 11.44 -0.65
N SER A 76 -4.43 11.16 0.62
CA SER A 76 -3.38 10.78 1.58
C SER A 76 -2.63 9.51 1.17
N VAL A 77 -3.37 8.50 0.70
CA VAL A 77 -2.80 7.25 0.18
C VAL A 77 -2.02 7.52 -1.10
N GLY A 78 -2.57 8.29 -2.03
CA GLY A 78 -1.91 8.63 -3.30
C GLY A 78 -0.62 9.43 -3.11
N GLN A 79 -0.60 10.38 -2.17
CA GLN A 79 0.61 11.12 -1.81
C GLN A 79 1.68 10.20 -1.21
N SER A 80 1.27 9.26 -0.37
CA SER A 80 2.20 8.29 0.22
C SER A 80 2.77 7.34 -0.84
N ILE A 81 1.95 6.86 -1.77
CA ILE A 81 2.40 6.07 -2.93
C ILE A 81 3.39 6.88 -3.80
N LYS A 82 3.09 8.16 -4.07
CA LYS A 82 3.98 9.06 -4.84
C LYS A 82 5.34 9.20 -4.18
N LYS A 83 5.40 9.50 -2.88
CA LYS A 83 6.66 9.62 -2.14
C LYS A 83 7.48 8.33 -2.20
N ALA A 84 6.85 7.18 -2.04
CA ALA A 84 7.52 5.88 -2.14
C ALA A 84 8.04 5.61 -3.56
N ALA A 85 7.28 5.97 -4.59
CA ALA A 85 7.69 5.86 -5.99
C ALA A 85 8.89 6.77 -6.32
N GLU A 86 8.88 8.02 -5.83
CA GLU A 86 10.00 8.96 -5.96
C GLU A 86 11.26 8.43 -5.25
N MET A 87 11.11 7.81 -4.07
CA MET A 87 12.23 7.15 -3.37
C MET A 87 12.82 6.01 -4.21
N ALA A 88 11.99 5.17 -4.84
CA ALA A 88 12.46 4.10 -5.72
C ALA A 88 13.15 4.63 -6.99
N ALA A 89 12.61 5.69 -7.60
CA ALA A 89 13.22 6.34 -8.76
C ALA A 89 14.60 6.91 -8.42
N PHE A 90 14.77 7.48 -7.22
CA PHE A 90 16.06 7.96 -6.73
C PHE A 90 17.04 6.82 -6.45
N ASP A 91 16.57 5.71 -5.85
CA ASP A 91 17.43 4.59 -5.46
C ASP A 91 17.96 3.80 -6.67
N ILE A 92 17.15 3.67 -7.74
CA ILE A 92 17.35 2.67 -8.80
C ILE A 92 17.40 3.30 -10.19
N GLY A 93 16.76 4.45 -10.38
CA GLY A 93 16.62 5.11 -11.68
C GLY A 93 17.95 5.38 -12.37
N SER A 94 17.94 5.36 -13.69
CA SER A 94 19.03 5.80 -14.55
C SER A 94 18.84 7.28 -14.95
N GLU A 95 19.83 7.89 -15.57
CA GLU A 95 19.72 9.26 -16.09
C GLU A 95 18.60 9.42 -17.13
N ASN A 96 18.23 8.33 -17.80
CA ASN A 96 17.17 8.32 -18.80
C ASN A 96 15.79 7.96 -18.23
N PHE A 97 15.71 7.49 -16.98
CA PHE A 97 14.46 7.11 -16.33
C PHE A 97 13.76 8.35 -15.76
N VAL A 98 12.53 8.61 -16.23
CA VAL A 98 11.74 9.78 -15.81
C VAL A 98 10.40 9.30 -15.24
N LEU A 99 10.23 9.40 -13.93
CA LEU A 99 8.94 9.20 -13.26
C LEU A 99 8.14 10.50 -13.25
N GLN A 100 6.93 10.47 -13.81
CA GLN A 100 6.06 11.64 -13.88
C GLN A 100 4.73 11.36 -13.14
N PRO A 101 4.46 12.02 -12.00
CA PRO A 101 3.20 11.89 -11.28
C PRO A 101 2.09 12.73 -11.92
N TYR A 102 0.87 12.15 -11.98
CA TYR A 102 -0.35 12.80 -12.48
C TYR A 102 -1.49 12.58 -11.48
N ASP A 103 -2.23 13.63 -11.20
CA ASP A 103 -3.35 13.60 -10.27
C ASP A 103 -4.60 13.01 -10.91
N THR A 104 -5.09 11.88 -10.39
CA THR A 104 -6.36 11.27 -10.80
C THR A 104 -7.57 11.86 -10.08
N ARG A 105 -7.35 12.70 -9.07
CA ARG A 105 -8.39 13.28 -8.20
C ARG A 105 -9.29 12.21 -7.54
N GLY A 106 -8.85 10.95 -7.53
CA GLY A 106 -9.63 9.82 -7.02
C GLY A 106 -10.89 9.50 -7.83
N THR A 107 -10.96 9.93 -9.10
CA THR A 107 -12.13 9.76 -9.96
C THR A 107 -11.79 9.13 -11.31
N PRO A 108 -12.71 8.38 -11.94
CA PRO A 108 -12.51 7.83 -13.29
C PRO A 108 -12.24 8.92 -14.34
N ALA A 109 -12.94 10.05 -14.26
CA ALA A 109 -12.76 11.17 -15.19
C ALA A 109 -11.37 11.83 -15.05
N GLY A 110 -10.91 12.06 -13.80
CA GLY A 110 -9.57 12.57 -13.53
C GLY A 110 -8.47 11.60 -13.99
N ALA A 111 -8.67 10.30 -13.75
CA ALA A 111 -7.74 9.27 -14.22
C ALA A 111 -7.63 9.22 -15.76
N ALA A 112 -8.76 9.35 -16.46
CA ALA A 112 -8.77 9.40 -17.93
C ALA A 112 -8.04 10.65 -18.48
N GLU A 113 -8.23 11.82 -17.85
CA GLU A 113 -7.53 13.05 -18.20
C GLU A 113 -6.00 12.93 -17.98
N ALA A 114 -5.62 12.43 -16.80
CA ALA A 114 -4.23 12.16 -16.44
C ALA A 114 -3.56 11.18 -17.43
N ALA A 115 -4.26 10.09 -17.79
CA ALA A 115 -3.77 9.12 -18.76
C ALA A 115 -3.57 9.73 -20.16
N ARG A 116 -4.54 10.51 -20.66
CA ARG A 116 -4.39 11.18 -21.96
C ARG A 116 -3.18 12.12 -22.00
N THR A 117 -3.00 12.89 -20.93
CA THR A 117 -1.84 13.79 -20.78
C THR A 117 -0.52 13.02 -20.76
N ALA A 118 -0.45 11.97 -19.94
CA ALA A 118 0.75 11.12 -19.84
C ALA A 118 1.11 10.46 -21.19
N LEU A 119 0.12 9.89 -21.87
CA LEU A 119 0.30 9.24 -23.17
C LEU A 119 0.68 10.23 -24.28
N ALA A 120 0.13 11.45 -24.25
CA ALA A 120 0.52 12.52 -25.18
C ALA A 120 1.97 13.00 -24.95
N GLN A 121 2.48 12.89 -23.72
CA GLN A 121 3.87 13.19 -23.37
C GLN A 121 4.82 12.00 -23.57
N GLY A 122 4.34 10.89 -24.15
CA GLY A 122 5.15 9.75 -24.52
C GLY A 122 5.43 8.78 -23.37
N ALA A 123 4.51 8.62 -22.41
CA ALA A 123 4.61 7.60 -21.39
C ALA A 123 4.69 6.20 -22.01
N LYS A 124 5.70 5.42 -21.62
CA LYS A 124 5.95 4.05 -22.07
C LYS A 124 5.35 2.99 -21.15
N LEU A 125 5.04 3.37 -19.91
CA LEU A 125 4.39 2.55 -18.88
C LEU A 125 3.53 3.45 -18.01
N ILE A 126 2.40 2.93 -17.52
CA ILE A 126 1.56 3.58 -16.53
C ILE A 126 1.60 2.77 -15.23
N LEU A 127 1.95 3.41 -14.11
CA LEU A 127 1.85 2.89 -12.74
C LEU A 127 0.60 3.50 -12.08
N GLY A 128 -0.23 2.66 -11.50
CA GLY A 128 -1.59 3.04 -11.12
C GLY A 128 -2.60 2.80 -12.26
N PRO A 129 -3.86 3.23 -12.11
CA PRO A 129 -4.47 3.93 -10.97
C PRO A 129 -4.70 3.04 -9.73
N LEU A 130 -5.19 3.70 -8.66
CA LEU A 130 -5.50 3.02 -7.39
C LEU A 130 -6.87 2.32 -7.43
N PHE A 131 -7.89 2.95 -8.02
CA PHE A 131 -9.27 2.46 -8.00
C PHE A 131 -9.65 1.70 -9.27
N GLY A 132 -10.38 0.58 -9.13
CA GLY A 132 -10.79 -0.28 -10.25
C GLY A 132 -11.57 0.47 -11.35
N ASP A 133 -12.50 1.35 -10.98
CA ASP A 133 -13.25 2.16 -11.97
C ASP A 133 -12.34 3.13 -12.75
N SER A 134 -11.29 3.63 -12.12
CA SER A 134 -10.26 4.42 -12.81
C SER A 134 -9.44 3.56 -13.76
N VAL A 135 -9.11 2.30 -13.38
CA VAL A 135 -8.42 1.35 -14.27
C VAL A 135 -9.27 1.08 -15.51
N ARG A 136 -10.59 0.85 -15.36
CA ARG A 136 -11.51 0.61 -16.50
C ARG A 136 -11.48 1.75 -17.53
N THR A 137 -11.27 3.00 -17.09
CA THR A 137 -11.21 4.14 -18.01
C THR A 137 -9.81 4.37 -18.60
N VAL A 138 -8.75 4.03 -17.87
CA VAL A 138 -7.35 4.19 -18.31
C VAL A 138 -6.91 3.09 -19.27
N ALA A 139 -7.27 1.83 -19.01
CA ALA A 139 -6.81 0.66 -19.76
C ALA A 139 -7.02 0.78 -21.27
N PRO A 140 -8.21 1.13 -21.80
CA PRO A 140 -8.41 1.25 -23.25
C PRO A 140 -7.62 2.41 -23.87
N LEU A 141 -7.38 3.49 -23.14
CA LEU A 141 -6.57 4.62 -23.63
C LEU A 141 -5.10 4.21 -23.77
N ALA A 142 -4.57 3.48 -22.79
CA ALA A 142 -3.21 2.95 -22.81
C ALA A 142 -3.05 1.88 -23.90
N ALA A 143 -4.02 0.95 -24.05
CA ALA A 143 -4.00 -0.10 -25.06
C ALA A 143 -3.93 0.46 -26.48
N GLN A 144 -4.65 1.55 -26.80
CA GLN A 144 -4.60 2.24 -28.10
C GLN A 144 -3.20 2.77 -28.46
N ARG A 145 -2.33 2.93 -27.46
CA ARG A 145 -0.95 3.38 -27.63
C ARG A 145 0.07 2.26 -27.41
N GLY A 146 -0.36 1.01 -27.24
CA GLY A 146 0.50 -0.13 -26.94
C GLY A 146 1.19 -0.03 -25.56
N VAL A 147 0.62 0.75 -24.61
CA VAL A 147 1.18 0.99 -23.30
C VAL A 147 0.56 0.04 -22.27
N ASN A 148 1.39 -0.60 -21.46
CA ASN A 148 0.95 -1.44 -20.35
C ASN A 148 0.67 -0.60 -19.09
N VAL A 149 -0.20 -1.14 -18.22
CA VAL A 149 -0.66 -0.51 -16.98
C VAL A 149 -0.38 -1.46 -15.82
N ILE A 150 0.38 -1.03 -14.83
CA ILE A 150 0.56 -1.73 -13.54
C ILE A 150 -0.33 -1.02 -12.51
N ALA A 151 -1.54 -1.52 -12.32
CA ALA A 151 -2.55 -0.90 -11.46
C ALA A 151 -2.40 -1.34 -10.00
N PHE A 152 -2.72 -0.44 -9.05
CA PHE A 152 -2.69 -0.71 -7.60
C PHE A 152 -4.03 -1.23 -7.07
N SER A 153 -4.97 -1.49 -7.95
CA SER A 153 -6.31 -1.98 -7.60
C SER A 153 -6.30 -3.42 -7.12
N THR A 154 -7.26 -3.77 -6.29
CA THR A 154 -7.59 -5.15 -5.88
C THR A 154 -8.78 -5.72 -6.65
N ASP A 155 -9.37 -4.98 -7.58
CA ASP A 155 -10.47 -5.43 -8.41
C ASP A 155 -9.95 -6.32 -9.54
N GLU A 156 -10.03 -7.62 -9.36
CA GLU A 156 -9.54 -8.61 -10.34
C GLU A 156 -10.29 -8.57 -11.68
N THR A 157 -11.49 -7.97 -11.73
CA THR A 157 -12.27 -7.88 -12.97
C THR A 157 -11.68 -6.91 -13.99
N VAL A 158 -10.70 -6.10 -13.60
CA VAL A 158 -10.01 -5.17 -14.52
C VAL A 158 -8.66 -5.70 -15.00
N ALA A 159 -8.26 -6.89 -14.55
CA ALA A 159 -7.00 -7.52 -14.95
C ALA A 159 -7.06 -8.08 -16.37
N GLY A 160 -5.89 -8.20 -17.01
CA GLY A 160 -5.74 -8.81 -18.34
C GLY A 160 -5.56 -7.80 -19.46
N GLY A 161 -5.32 -8.31 -20.66
CA GLY A 161 -4.92 -7.46 -21.78
C GLY A 161 -3.60 -6.74 -21.49
N ASN A 162 -3.67 -5.41 -21.40
CA ASN A 162 -2.53 -4.55 -21.05
C ASN A 162 -2.51 -4.14 -19.57
N VAL A 163 -3.35 -4.74 -18.70
CA VAL A 163 -3.46 -4.39 -17.28
C VAL A 163 -2.90 -5.50 -16.40
N TYR A 164 -1.96 -5.13 -15.55
CA TYR A 164 -1.34 -5.95 -14.51
C TYR A 164 -1.69 -5.39 -13.14
N LEU A 165 -2.28 -6.19 -12.27
CA LEU A 165 -2.62 -5.78 -10.91
C LEU A 165 -1.43 -6.02 -9.99
N SER A 166 -0.99 -5.01 -9.27
CA SER A 166 0.02 -5.13 -8.21
C SER A 166 -0.55 -4.97 -6.80
N GLY A 167 -1.88 -4.81 -6.67
CA GLY A 167 -2.58 -4.75 -5.38
C GLY A 167 -2.49 -6.06 -4.58
N PHE A 168 -2.98 -6.02 -3.34
CA PHE A 168 -3.06 -7.21 -2.48
C PHE A 168 -4.35 -7.97 -2.75
N LEU A 169 -4.31 -8.88 -3.71
CA LEU A 169 -5.50 -9.63 -4.14
C LEU A 169 -6.01 -10.56 -3.05
N PHE A 170 -7.32 -10.72 -2.96
CA PHE A 170 -7.92 -11.62 -1.97
C PHE A 170 -7.65 -13.08 -2.32
N ALA A 171 -7.57 -13.41 -3.61
CA ALA A 171 -7.23 -14.74 -4.09
C ALA A 171 -5.86 -15.21 -3.55
N ASP A 172 -4.82 -14.37 -3.61
CA ASP A 172 -3.49 -14.72 -3.08
C ASP A 172 -3.51 -14.96 -1.57
N GLN A 173 -4.27 -14.15 -0.85
CA GLN A 173 -4.42 -14.30 0.61
C GLN A 173 -5.12 -15.59 0.98
N VAL A 174 -6.22 -15.91 0.31
CA VAL A 174 -6.99 -17.15 0.50
C VAL A 174 -6.14 -18.35 0.10
N GLU A 175 -5.47 -18.30 -1.05
CA GLU A 175 -4.57 -19.37 -1.50
C GLU A 175 -3.49 -19.66 -0.46
N ARG A 176 -2.89 -18.63 0.11
CA ARG A 176 -1.87 -18.75 1.16
C ARG A 176 -2.41 -19.44 2.42
N ILE A 177 -3.60 -19.02 2.88
CA ILE A 177 -4.28 -19.61 4.05
C ILE A 177 -4.60 -21.08 3.80
N LEU A 178 -5.25 -21.36 2.68
CA LEU A 178 -5.73 -22.71 2.38
C LEU A 178 -4.59 -23.68 2.07
N THR A 179 -3.51 -23.21 1.45
CA THR A 179 -2.28 -24.01 1.26
C THR A 179 -1.71 -24.43 2.59
N TYR A 180 -1.58 -23.52 3.55
CA TYR A 180 -1.13 -23.82 4.91
C TYR A 180 -2.11 -24.77 5.63
N ALA A 181 -3.41 -24.55 5.53
CA ALA A 181 -4.43 -25.43 6.10
C ALA A 181 -4.25 -26.86 5.57
N LYS A 182 -4.11 -27.01 4.25
CA LYS A 182 -3.92 -28.31 3.59
C LYS A 182 -2.64 -29.01 4.03
N GLN A 183 -1.54 -28.28 4.17
CA GLN A 183 -0.26 -28.83 4.67
C GLN A 183 -0.37 -29.31 6.13
N ASN A 184 -1.32 -28.76 6.90
CA ASN A 184 -1.63 -29.17 8.26
C ASN A 184 -2.82 -30.14 8.34
N ALA A 185 -3.02 -30.94 7.28
CA ALA A 185 -4.01 -32.01 7.18
C ALA A 185 -5.48 -31.54 7.32
N ARG A 186 -5.75 -30.27 7.05
CA ARG A 186 -7.12 -29.74 7.02
C ARG A 186 -7.70 -29.88 5.60
N ASN A 187 -8.95 -30.28 5.50
CA ASN A 187 -9.55 -30.68 4.23
C ASN A 187 -10.89 -30.00 3.95
N SER A 188 -11.37 -29.18 4.87
CA SER A 188 -12.66 -28.53 4.76
C SER A 188 -12.57 -27.07 5.23
N VAL A 189 -13.23 -26.18 4.51
CA VAL A 189 -13.26 -24.74 4.83
C VAL A 189 -14.69 -24.22 4.86
N ALA A 190 -14.96 -23.35 5.82
CA ALA A 190 -16.14 -22.51 5.87
C ALA A 190 -15.74 -21.03 5.86
N VAL A 191 -16.65 -20.16 5.44
CA VAL A 191 -16.48 -18.70 5.46
C VAL A 191 -17.60 -18.07 6.27
N LEU A 192 -17.23 -17.23 7.22
CA LEU A 192 -18.16 -16.37 7.95
C LEU A 192 -17.74 -14.92 7.69
N ALA A 193 -18.49 -14.22 6.86
CA ALA A 193 -18.06 -12.93 6.30
C ALA A 193 -19.08 -11.82 6.53
N PRO A 194 -18.65 -10.53 6.58
CA PRO A 194 -19.58 -9.41 6.57
C PRO A 194 -20.33 -9.34 5.24
N ALA A 195 -21.60 -8.98 5.26
CA ALA A 195 -22.48 -8.82 4.10
C ALA A 195 -22.14 -7.51 3.33
N ASN A 196 -20.92 -7.43 2.80
CA ASN A 196 -20.43 -6.31 2.02
C ASN A 196 -19.52 -6.79 0.87
N ALA A 197 -19.08 -5.86 0.00
CA ALA A 197 -18.26 -6.19 -1.16
C ALA A 197 -16.97 -6.94 -0.80
N PHE A 198 -16.33 -6.59 0.31
CA PHE A 198 -15.12 -7.26 0.79
C PHE A 198 -15.40 -8.73 1.21
N GLY A 199 -16.41 -8.94 2.04
CA GLY A 199 -16.79 -10.29 2.48
C GLY A 199 -17.18 -11.19 1.30
N TYR A 200 -17.98 -10.68 0.36
CA TYR A 200 -18.36 -11.42 -0.86
C TYR A 200 -17.14 -11.77 -1.74
N ALA A 201 -16.18 -10.86 -1.86
CA ALA A 201 -14.98 -11.10 -2.66
C ALA A 201 -14.11 -12.21 -2.07
N VAL A 202 -13.89 -12.21 -0.75
CA VAL A 202 -13.12 -13.28 -0.06
C VAL A 202 -13.85 -14.62 -0.10
N ALA A 203 -15.16 -14.64 0.09
CA ALA A 203 -15.96 -15.86 -0.04
C ALA A 203 -15.91 -16.41 -1.47
N GLY A 204 -16.00 -15.53 -2.48
CA GLY A 204 -15.84 -15.90 -3.89
C GLY A 204 -14.48 -16.52 -4.20
N ALA A 205 -13.39 -15.90 -3.71
CA ALA A 205 -12.04 -16.44 -3.83
C ALA A 205 -11.92 -17.82 -3.14
N THR A 206 -12.47 -17.97 -1.93
CA THR A 206 -12.44 -19.24 -1.20
C THR A 206 -13.17 -20.35 -1.97
N ARG A 207 -14.34 -20.04 -2.52
CA ARG A 207 -15.16 -21.01 -3.30
C ARG A 207 -14.42 -21.47 -4.57
N GLN A 208 -13.62 -20.59 -5.16
CA GLN A 208 -12.82 -20.91 -6.36
C GLN A 208 -11.57 -21.72 -6.01
N ILE A 209 -10.86 -21.38 -4.94
CA ILE A 209 -9.53 -21.91 -4.63
C ILE A 209 -9.60 -23.22 -3.85
N ALA A 210 -10.53 -23.38 -2.90
CA ALA A 210 -10.61 -24.57 -2.06
C ALA A 210 -10.67 -25.88 -2.86
N PRO A 211 -11.51 -26.03 -3.90
CA PRO A 211 -11.53 -27.24 -4.73
C PRO A 211 -10.22 -27.48 -5.49
N GLN A 212 -9.51 -26.42 -5.92
CA GLN A 212 -8.24 -26.55 -6.63
C GLN A 212 -7.15 -27.16 -5.73
N LEU A 213 -7.23 -26.91 -4.41
CA LEU A 213 -6.34 -27.49 -3.40
C LEU A 213 -6.87 -28.82 -2.84
N GLY A 214 -7.94 -29.37 -3.40
CA GLY A 214 -8.57 -30.60 -2.92
C GLY A 214 -9.19 -30.45 -1.53
N MET A 215 -9.73 -29.27 -1.21
CA MET A 215 -10.48 -28.98 0.00
C MET A 215 -11.98 -28.87 -0.30
N SER A 216 -12.83 -29.34 0.62
CA SER A 216 -14.28 -29.16 0.49
C SER A 216 -14.73 -27.82 1.06
N MET A 217 -15.64 -27.16 0.37
CA MET A 217 -16.35 -25.99 0.89
C MET A 217 -17.54 -26.46 1.73
N SER A 218 -17.48 -26.29 3.06
CA SER A 218 -18.51 -26.73 4.00
C SER A 218 -19.67 -25.73 4.11
N GLY A 219 -19.43 -24.48 3.80
CA GLY A 219 -20.46 -23.46 3.77
C GLY A 219 -19.92 -22.04 3.80
N GLU A 220 -20.82 -21.14 3.54
CA GLU A 220 -20.58 -19.70 3.70
C GLU A 220 -21.83 -19.06 4.33
N GLU A 221 -21.61 -18.14 5.24
CA GLU A 221 -22.63 -17.33 5.87
C GLU A 221 -22.20 -15.88 5.94
N PHE A 222 -23.19 -14.99 5.80
CA PHE A 222 -22.95 -13.55 5.77
C PHE A 222 -23.72 -12.86 6.87
N TYR A 223 -23.04 -12.04 7.65
CA TYR A 223 -23.64 -11.28 8.75
C TYR A 223 -23.63 -9.78 8.45
N ASP A 224 -24.56 -9.05 9.07
CA ASP A 224 -24.56 -7.58 9.01
C ASP A 224 -23.50 -7.04 9.99
N PRO A 225 -22.42 -6.37 9.51
CA PRO A 225 -21.39 -5.84 10.39
C PRO A 225 -21.88 -4.69 11.31
N ASN A 226 -23.06 -4.14 11.04
CA ASN A 226 -23.68 -3.09 11.85
C ASN A 226 -24.70 -3.66 12.86
N ASN A 227 -25.01 -4.95 12.79
CA ASN A 227 -25.92 -5.58 13.73
C ASN A 227 -25.19 -5.89 15.05
N ALA A 228 -25.80 -5.52 16.17
CA ALA A 228 -25.28 -5.82 17.49
C ALA A 228 -25.34 -7.33 17.84
N ASP A 229 -26.23 -8.08 17.21
CA ASP A 229 -26.41 -9.51 17.46
C ASP A 229 -26.38 -10.32 16.15
N ASN A 230 -25.27 -11.02 15.95
CA ASN A 230 -25.05 -11.95 14.84
C ASN A 230 -25.07 -13.42 15.30
N SER A 231 -25.63 -13.72 16.47
CA SER A 231 -25.65 -15.06 17.08
C SER A 231 -26.26 -16.13 16.19
N ALA A 232 -27.38 -15.82 15.51
CA ALA A 232 -28.05 -16.76 14.63
C ALA A 232 -27.16 -17.22 13.46
N VAL A 233 -26.46 -16.28 12.82
CA VAL A 233 -25.58 -16.58 11.69
C VAL A 233 -24.35 -17.38 12.15
N VAL A 234 -23.80 -17.06 13.33
CA VAL A 234 -22.70 -17.84 13.92
C VAL A 234 -23.11 -19.25 14.23
N GLN A 235 -24.31 -19.47 14.85
CA GLN A 235 -24.82 -20.82 15.11
C GLN A 235 -25.05 -21.58 13.81
N GLN A 236 -25.57 -20.94 12.77
CA GLN A 236 -25.84 -21.56 11.47
C GLN A 236 -24.56 -22.09 10.81
N ILE A 237 -23.46 -21.34 10.80
CA ILE A 237 -22.20 -21.82 10.24
C ILE A 237 -21.61 -22.93 11.11
N LEU A 238 -21.64 -22.81 12.44
CA LEU A 238 -21.10 -23.80 13.39
C LEU A 238 -21.87 -25.12 13.40
N ALA A 239 -23.09 -25.16 12.90
CA ALA A 239 -23.85 -26.39 12.72
C ALA A 239 -23.29 -27.31 11.63
N ARG A 240 -22.35 -26.83 10.81
CA ARG A 240 -21.72 -27.59 9.72
C ARG A 240 -20.32 -28.09 10.14
N PRO A 241 -19.89 -29.28 9.68
CA PRO A 241 -18.53 -29.75 9.96
C PRO A 241 -17.51 -29.04 9.06
N PHE A 242 -16.52 -28.45 9.65
CA PHE A 242 -15.33 -27.88 8.98
C PHE A 242 -14.14 -27.90 9.93
N ASP A 243 -12.93 -27.81 9.37
CA ASP A 243 -11.67 -27.75 10.12
C ASP A 243 -10.91 -26.42 9.92
N THR A 244 -11.40 -25.56 9.01
CA THR A 244 -10.87 -24.21 8.75
C THR A 244 -12.02 -23.23 8.61
N LEU A 245 -11.92 -22.08 9.30
CA LEU A 245 -12.88 -20.98 9.22
C LEU A 245 -12.17 -19.73 8.74
N ILE A 246 -12.55 -19.18 7.57
CA ILE A 246 -12.11 -17.87 7.12
C ILE A 246 -13.08 -16.81 7.65
N LEU A 247 -12.53 -15.81 8.37
CA LEU A 247 -13.26 -14.71 8.99
C LEU A 247 -12.71 -13.37 8.45
N PRO A 248 -13.13 -12.93 7.26
CA PRO A 248 -12.59 -11.75 6.59
C PRO A 248 -13.29 -10.48 7.06
N ASP A 249 -12.95 -10.00 8.24
CA ASP A 249 -13.48 -8.76 8.80
C ASP A 249 -12.38 -8.02 9.59
N GLN A 250 -12.68 -6.85 10.14
CA GLN A 250 -11.79 -6.02 10.92
C GLN A 250 -12.54 -5.19 11.97
N GLY A 251 -11.79 -4.62 12.92
CA GLY A 251 -12.33 -3.68 13.91
C GLY A 251 -13.35 -4.30 14.87
N LEU A 252 -14.35 -3.54 15.27
CA LEU A 252 -15.32 -3.95 16.28
C LEU A 252 -16.23 -5.08 15.81
N SER A 253 -16.61 -5.10 14.56
CA SER A 253 -17.43 -6.15 13.98
C SER A 253 -16.74 -7.52 14.04
N LEU A 254 -15.46 -7.56 13.65
CA LEU A 254 -14.63 -8.76 13.79
C LEU A 254 -14.62 -9.27 15.23
N LYS A 255 -14.32 -8.39 16.20
CA LYS A 255 -14.23 -8.76 17.62
C LYS A 255 -15.53 -9.28 18.16
N ALA A 256 -16.64 -8.63 17.81
CA ALA A 256 -17.97 -9.05 18.22
C ALA A 256 -18.30 -10.47 17.71
N VAL A 257 -18.09 -10.73 16.42
CA VAL A 257 -18.37 -12.04 15.82
C VAL A 257 -17.38 -13.10 16.33
N ALA A 258 -16.09 -12.77 16.45
CA ALA A 258 -15.07 -13.70 16.96
C ALA A 258 -15.38 -14.17 18.39
N SER A 259 -15.89 -13.28 19.25
CA SER A 259 -16.25 -13.63 20.63
C SER A 259 -17.40 -14.66 20.72
N LEU A 260 -18.28 -14.70 19.73
CA LEU A 260 -19.39 -15.65 19.66
C LEU A 260 -18.94 -17.08 19.27
N LEU A 261 -17.79 -17.21 18.58
CA LEU A 261 -17.30 -18.51 18.11
C LEU A 261 -17.10 -19.51 19.27
N PRO A 262 -16.25 -19.23 20.29
CA PRO A 262 -16.09 -20.15 21.42
C PRO A 262 -17.36 -20.24 22.28
N TYR A 263 -18.15 -19.16 22.38
CA TYR A 263 -19.41 -19.17 23.11
C TYR A 263 -20.41 -20.19 22.57
N TYR A 264 -20.44 -20.37 21.23
CA TYR A 264 -21.28 -21.37 20.56
C TYR A 264 -20.54 -22.68 20.25
N GLY A 265 -19.37 -22.92 20.89
CA GLY A 265 -18.72 -24.21 20.91
C GLY A 265 -17.67 -24.45 19.82
N LEU A 266 -17.18 -23.42 19.13
CA LEU A 266 -16.00 -23.60 18.28
C LEU A 266 -14.79 -23.96 19.15
N ASP A 267 -14.19 -25.12 18.86
CA ASP A 267 -12.98 -25.61 19.51
C ASP A 267 -11.74 -25.14 18.70
N PRO A 268 -10.94 -24.20 19.22
CA PRO A 268 -9.78 -23.67 18.49
C PRO A 268 -8.67 -24.71 18.28
N GLN A 269 -8.70 -25.84 18.98
CA GLN A 269 -7.78 -26.95 18.76
C GLN A 269 -8.15 -27.78 17.53
N LYS A 270 -9.42 -27.82 17.18
CA LYS A 270 -9.94 -28.57 16.04
C LYS A 270 -10.10 -27.71 14.80
N VAL A 271 -10.46 -26.44 14.98
CA VAL A 271 -10.75 -25.52 13.88
C VAL A 271 -9.69 -24.42 13.84
N MET A 272 -9.02 -24.29 12.70
CA MET A 272 -8.15 -23.16 12.44
C MET A 272 -8.99 -21.95 12.02
N VAL A 273 -8.93 -20.88 12.78
CA VAL A 273 -9.52 -19.60 12.38
C VAL A 273 -8.47 -18.80 11.60
N ALA A 274 -8.87 -18.21 10.48
CA ALA A 274 -7.99 -17.43 9.64
C ALA A 274 -8.63 -16.12 9.20
N GLY A 275 -7.85 -15.03 9.26
CA GLY A 275 -8.23 -13.71 8.77
C GLY A 275 -7.50 -13.32 7.50
N THR A 276 -7.71 -12.10 7.06
CA THR A 276 -6.98 -11.48 5.95
C THR A 276 -5.80 -10.64 6.47
N MET A 277 -4.98 -10.12 5.57
CA MET A 277 -3.85 -9.26 5.96
C MET A 277 -4.28 -7.97 6.69
N LEU A 278 -5.56 -7.61 6.68
CA LEU A 278 -6.09 -6.50 7.47
C LEU A 278 -5.89 -6.71 8.98
N TRP A 279 -5.80 -7.96 9.45
CA TRP A 279 -5.54 -8.26 10.86
C TRP A 279 -4.16 -7.80 11.32
N GLY A 280 -3.19 -7.75 10.42
CA GLY A 280 -1.85 -7.22 10.72
C GLY A 280 -1.80 -5.73 11.04
N GLN A 281 -2.87 -4.99 10.75
CA GLN A 281 -2.99 -3.55 11.03
C GLN A 281 -3.56 -3.27 12.43
N ASP A 282 -4.23 -4.24 13.06
CA ASP A 282 -4.85 -4.10 14.39
C ASP A 282 -4.12 -4.95 15.44
N ARG A 283 -3.13 -4.35 16.09
CA ARG A 283 -2.38 -5.01 17.17
C ARG A 283 -3.25 -5.38 18.37
N SER A 284 -4.43 -4.77 18.53
CA SER A 284 -5.33 -5.06 19.64
C SER A 284 -5.99 -6.44 19.50
N LEU A 285 -5.94 -7.08 18.32
CA LEU A 285 -6.40 -8.45 18.12
C LEU A 285 -5.62 -9.46 18.99
N ALA A 286 -4.37 -9.15 19.37
CA ALA A 286 -3.60 -9.96 20.30
C ALA A 286 -4.24 -10.05 21.72
N ASN A 287 -5.14 -9.15 22.06
CA ASN A 287 -5.88 -9.16 23.33
C ASN A 287 -7.24 -9.88 23.24
N GLU A 288 -7.61 -10.36 22.05
CA GLU A 288 -8.88 -11.06 21.81
C GLU A 288 -8.68 -12.57 22.00
N ALA A 289 -9.03 -13.08 23.19
CA ALA A 289 -8.84 -14.50 23.53
C ALA A 289 -9.52 -15.46 22.54
N SER A 290 -10.60 -15.04 21.86
CA SER A 290 -11.30 -15.81 20.83
C SER A 290 -10.50 -15.95 19.54
N LEU A 291 -9.45 -15.17 19.34
CA LEU A 291 -8.56 -15.20 18.19
C LEU A 291 -7.17 -15.76 18.51
N ASP A 292 -6.92 -16.23 19.74
CA ASP A 292 -5.65 -16.88 20.08
C ASP A 292 -5.43 -18.11 19.19
N GLY A 293 -4.24 -18.19 18.61
CA GLY A 293 -3.89 -19.23 17.63
C GLY A 293 -4.39 -19.01 16.21
N ALA A 294 -5.24 -18.01 15.97
CA ALA A 294 -5.74 -17.69 14.63
C ALA A 294 -4.62 -17.14 13.72
N VAL A 295 -4.71 -17.44 12.42
CA VAL A 295 -3.66 -17.13 11.46
C VAL A 295 -4.10 -16.08 10.42
N PHE A 296 -3.15 -15.35 9.86
CA PHE A 296 -3.44 -14.41 8.77
C PHE A 296 -2.19 -14.19 7.89
N PRO A 297 -2.37 -13.96 6.58
CA PRO A 297 -1.26 -13.66 5.68
C PRO A 297 -0.82 -12.20 5.82
N THR A 298 0.46 -11.93 5.54
CA THR A 298 1.00 -10.57 5.44
C THR A 298 2.18 -10.53 4.50
N VAL A 299 2.60 -9.35 4.10
CA VAL A 299 3.88 -9.15 3.41
C VAL A 299 5.03 -9.50 4.35
N SER A 300 6.25 -9.66 3.81
CA SER A 300 7.43 -9.93 4.65
C SER A 300 7.58 -8.88 5.76
N PRO A 301 7.43 -9.24 7.06
CA PRO A 301 7.47 -8.25 8.14
C PRO A 301 8.79 -7.48 8.20
N ASN A 302 9.91 -8.17 7.98
CA ASN A 302 11.23 -7.55 8.02
C ASN A 302 11.44 -6.58 6.84
N ALA A 303 11.01 -6.97 5.64
CA ALA A 303 11.12 -6.11 4.46
C ALA A 303 10.23 -4.86 4.61
N LYS A 304 9.00 -5.04 5.09
CA LYS A 304 8.08 -3.94 5.40
C LYS A 304 8.69 -2.98 6.43
N ALA A 305 9.20 -3.48 7.56
CA ALA A 305 9.79 -2.65 8.61
C ALA A 305 11.01 -1.86 8.12
N ASN A 306 11.86 -2.46 7.29
CA ASN A 306 12.99 -1.77 6.67
C ASN A 306 12.52 -0.64 5.73
N PHE A 307 11.50 -0.89 4.92
CA PHE A 307 10.91 0.11 4.05
C PHE A 307 10.31 1.26 4.86
N GLU A 308 9.50 0.97 5.88
CA GLU A 308 8.87 1.98 6.73
C GLU A 308 9.91 2.86 7.44
N THR A 309 11.00 2.25 7.93
CA THR A 309 12.10 2.99 8.56
C THR A 309 12.77 3.95 7.58
N ARG A 310 13.05 3.50 6.35
CA ARG A 310 13.63 4.34 5.30
C ARG A 310 12.67 5.45 4.87
N TYR A 311 11.40 5.12 4.68
CA TYR A 311 10.37 6.10 4.32
C TYR A 311 10.25 7.20 5.38
N ARG A 312 10.17 6.82 6.66
CA ARG A 312 10.12 7.76 7.79
C ARG A 312 11.37 8.64 7.86
N SER A 313 12.56 8.08 7.60
CA SER A 313 13.80 8.85 7.56
C SER A 313 13.83 9.90 6.44
N ASN A 314 13.22 9.61 5.30
CA ASN A 314 13.21 10.51 4.15
C ASN A 314 12.11 11.59 4.24
N PHE A 315 10.95 11.25 4.82
CA PHE A 315 9.77 12.12 4.75
C PHE A 315 9.23 12.59 6.11
N GLY A 316 9.76 12.08 7.23
CA GLY A 316 9.36 12.48 8.59
C GLY A 316 7.95 11.99 9.00
N GLU A 317 7.35 11.07 8.26
CA GLU A 317 6.01 10.52 8.50
C GLU A 317 5.98 9.02 8.20
N ASP A 318 4.95 8.33 8.71
CA ASP A 318 4.74 6.92 8.39
C ASP A 318 4.11 6.76 7.00
N PRO A 319 4.52 5.73 6.23
CA PRO A 319 3.88 5.44 4.96
C PRO A 319 2.46 4.88 5.16
N SER A 320 1.59 5.09 4.17
CA SER A 320 0.36 4.31 4.10
C SER A 320 0.66 2.84 3.82
N GLU A 321 -0.28 1.94 4.17
CA GLU A 321 -0.15 0.49 3.91
C GLU A 321 0.09 0.14 2.43
N LEU A 322 -0.30 1.01 1.51
CA LEU A 322 -0.14 0.81 0.07
C LEU A 322 1.08 1.51 -0.52
N ALA A 323 1.84 2.28 0.28
CA ALA A 323 2.97 3.06 -0.22
C ALA A 323 4.03 2.20 -0.93
N GLY A 324 4.35 1.03 -0.36
CA GLY A 324 5.33 0.13 -0.95
C GLY A 324 4.94 -0.42 -2.32
N LEU A 325 3.66 -0.41 -2.71
CA LEU A 325 3.25 -0.74 -4.08
C LEU A 325 3.82 0.26 -5.08
N GLY A 326 3.84 1.54 -4.72
CA GLY A 326 4.47 2.58 -5.54
C GLY A 326 5.98 2.40 -5.67
N TYR A 327 6.64 2.05 -4.55
CA TYR A 327 8.06 1.72 -4.57
C TYR A 327 8.34 0.51 -5.48
N ASP A 328 7.65 -0.61 -5.27
CA ASP A 328 7.88 -1.87 -5.99
C ASP A 328 7.63 -1.72 -7.51
N ALA A 329 6.54 -1.07 -7.89
CA ALA A 329 6.23 -0.84 -9.31
C ALA A 329 7.23 0.10 -9.99
N THR A 330 7.69 1.15 -9.30
CA THR A 330 8.69 2.08 -9.83
C THR A 330 10.07 1.44 -9.88
N ALA A 331 10.45 0.68 -8.85
CA ALA A 331 11.69 -0.08 -8.80
C ALA A 331 11.77 -1.09 -9.96
N LEU A 332 10.66 -1.82 -10.20
CA LEU A 332 10.53 -2.71 -11.35
C LEU A 332 10.75 -1.96 -12.66
N ALA A 333 10.03 -0.86 -12.87
CA ALA A 333 10.14 -0.07 -14.09
C ALA A 333 11.57 0.44 -14.32
N ALA A 334 12.23 0.97 -13.28
CA ALA A 334 13.59 1.48 -13.35
C ALA A 334 14.63 0.37 -13.62
N LEU A 335 14.46 -0.81 -13.00
CA LEU A 335 15.33 -1.97 -13.24
C LEU A 335 15.21 -2.49 -14.67
N LEU A 336 14.00 -2.57 -15.19
CA LEU A 336 13.76 -3.00 -16.59
C LEU A 336 14.38 -2.00 -17.57
N ASP A 337 14.22 -0.71 -17.34
CA ASP A 337 14.82 0.35 -18.16
C ASP A 337 16.36 0.26 -18.16
N ARG A 338 16.97 0.14 -16.99
CA ARG A 338 18.43 0.05 -16.83
C ARG A 338 19.04 -1.16 -17.53
N ASN A 339 18.32 -2.29 -17.57
CA ASN A 339 18.78 -3.54 -18.17
C ASN A 339 18.43 -3.63 -19.68
N ALA A 340 17.78 -2.62 -20.22
CA ALA A 340 17.31 -2.61 -21.59
C ALA A 340 18.42 -2.29 -22.59
N GLY A 341 18.72 -3.25 -23.42
CA GLY A 341 19.54 -3.05 -24.61
C GLY A 341 18.79 -2.40 -25.80
N GLY A 342 17.85 -1.46 -25.55
CA GLY A 342 17.12 -0.76 -26.62
C GLY A 342 15.84 -1.44 -27.13
N GLN A 343 15.33 -2.48 -26.45
CA GLN A 343 14.07 -3.16 -26.78
C GLN A 343 12.88 -2.56 -26.02
N ASP A 344 11.65 -2.98 -26.35
CA ASP A 344 10.43 -2.67 -25.59
C ASP A 344 10.49 -3.35 -24.21
N VAL A 345 11.00 -2.61 -23.25
CA VAL A 345 11.35 -3.08 -21.92
C VAL A 345 10.15 -3.35 -21.03
N TYR A 346 9.01 -2.77 -21.35
CA TYR A 346 7.76 -2.93 -20.61
C TYR A 346 6.79 -3.87 -21.32
N SER A 347 7.28 -4.75 -22.19
CA SER A 347 6.47 -5.74 -22.89
C SER A 347 5.82 -6.74 -21.92
N ALA A 348 4.74 -7.38 -22.36
CA ALA A 348 4.09 -8.44 -21.59
C ALA A 348 5.08 -9.56 -21.22
N ALA A 349 5.96 -9.97 -22.11
CA ALA A 349 6.95 -11.01 -21.87
C ALA A 349 7.91 -10.65 -20.71
N THR A 350 8.32 -9.38 -20.65
CA THR A 350 9.21 -8.89 -19.60
C THR A 350 8.49 -8.76 -18.25
N LEU A 351 7.27 -8.20 -18.26
CA LEU A 351 6.47 -8.02 -17.05
C LEU A 351 6.04 -9.36 -16.43
N GLN A 352 5.80 -10.38 -17.25
CA GLN A 352 5.39 -11.73 -16.85
C GLN A 352 6.57 -12.68 -16.60
N ALA A 353 7.78 -12.17 -16.34
CA ALA A 353 8.95 -12.98 -16.06
C ALA A 353 8.65 -14.07 -15.00
N PRO A 354 8.87 -15.37 -15.30
CA PRO A 354 8.47 -16.48 -14.41
C PRO A 354 9.14 -16.44 -13.05
N THR A 355 10.36 -15.91 -12.98
CA THR A 355 11.13 -15.74 -11.74
C THR A 355 10.52 -14.68 -10.83
N GLY A 356 9.74 -13.76 -11.40
CA GLY A 356 9.20 -12.61 -10.69
C GLY A 356 10.25 -11.58 -10.31
N PHE A 357 9.88 -10.73 -9.38
CA PHE A 357 10.64 -9.57 -8.94
C PHE A 357 10.67 -9.54 -7.41
N SER A 358 11.69 -8.91 -6.85
CA SER A 358 11.81 -8.70 -5.41
C SER A 358 11.58 -7.22 -5.09
N GLY A 359 10.67 -6.95 -4.15
CA GLY A 359 10.30 -5.62 -3.72
C GLY A 359 10.37 -5.42 -2.22
N VAL A 360 9.98 -4.24 -1.74
CA VAL A 360 9.94 -3.89 -0.31
C VAL A 360 8.82 -4.62 0.45
N TYR A 361 7.85 -5.18 -0.28
CA TYR A 361 6.80 -6.02 0.28
C TYR A 361 7.04 -7.53 0.03
N GLY A 362 8.25 -7.91 -0.39
CA GLY A 362 8.60 -9.28 -0.71
C GLY A 362 8.58 -9.56 -2.21
N ILE A 363 8.59 -10.83 -2.58
CA ILE A 363 8.58 -11.23 -3.99
C ILE A 363 7.18 -11.13 -4.59
N PHE A 364 7.12 -10.79 -5.89
CA PHE A 364 5.89 -10.80 -6.67
C PHE A 364 6.16 -11.13 -8.14
N ARG A 365 5.18 -11.67 -8.83
CA ARG A 365 5.21 -11.88 -10.29
C ARG A 365 3.83 -11.72 -10.90
N PHE A 366 3.75 -11.26 -12.13
CA PHE A 366 2.47 -11.16 -12.82
C PHE A 366 2.14 -12.47 -13.54
N ARG A 367 0.85 -12.85 -13.49
CA ARG A 367 0.28 -13.99 -14.22
C ARG A 367 -0.12 -13.56 -15.62
N ASN A 368 -0.31 -14.53 -16.53
CA ASN A 368 -0.74 -14.27 -17.91
C ASN A 368 -2.14 -13.60 -18.01
N ASN A 369 -2.98 -13.78 -16.98
CA ASN A 369 -4.28 -13.12 -16.87
C ASN A 369 -4.20 -11.71 -16.29
N GLY A 370 -3.01 -11.16 -16.02
CA GLY A 370 -2.81 -9.83 -15.46
C GLY A 370 -2.93 -9.74 -13.94
N THR A 371 -3.25 -10.82 -13.22
CA THR A 371 -3.21 -10.84 -11.76
C THR A 371 -1.77 -11.01 -11.26
N VAL A 372 -1.53 -10.81 -9.97
CA VAL A 372 -0.22 -10.97 -9.33
C VAL A 372 -0.18 -12.25 -8.48
N ASP A 373 0.98 -12.90 -8.38
CA ASP A 373 1.34 -13.80 -7.28
C ASP A 373 2.21 -13.01 -6.30
N ARG A 374 1.91 -13.07 -5.01
CA ARG A 374 2.75 -12.47 -3.97
C ARG A 374 3.27 -13.51 -2.99
N GLY A 375 4.54 -13.40 -2.65
CA GLY A 375 5.15 -14.18 -1.58
C GLY A 375 4.73 -13.63 -0.22
N LEU A 376 3.65 -14.19 0.36
CA LEU A 376 3.12 -13.76 1.65
C LEU A 376 3.67 -14.64 2.80
N ALA A 377 4.08 -14.02 3.89
CA ALA A 377 4.29 -14.68 5.17
C ALA A 377 2.95 -15.10 5.77
N LEU A 378 2.97 -16.06 6.67
CA LEU A 378 1.82 -16.39 7.51
C LEU A 378 2.15 -16.09 8.97
N MET A 379 1.29 -15.32 9.61
CA MET A 379 1.39 -14.91 11.00
C MET A 379 0.34 -15.62 11.84
N ARG A 380 0.59 -15.72 13.15
CA ARG A 380 -0.36 -16.22 14.14
C ARG A 380 -0.55 -15.19 15.24
N ILE A 381 -1.77 -15.00 15.68
CA ILE A 381 -2.07 -14.28 16.91
C ILE A 381 -1.61 -15.16 18.06
N ASN A 382 -0.67 -14.66 18.86
CA ASN A 382 -0.13 -15.34 20.03
C ASN A 382 0.14 -14.32 21.13
N PRO A 383 -0.76 -14.18 22.13
CA PRO A 383 -0.60 -13.19 23.21
C PRO A 383 0.71 -13.31 23.98
N SER A 384 1.33 -14.49 23.97
CA SER A 384 2.61 -14.75 24.65
C SER A 384 3.83 -14.32 23.85
N ALA A 385 3.67 -14.04 22.56
CA ALA A 385 4.76 -13.58 21.70
C ALA A 385 5.02 -12.09 21.87
N ALA A 386 6.23 -11.65 21.56
CA ALA A 386 6.56 -10.22 21.54
C ALA A 386 5.69 -9.46 20.54
N GLY A 387 4.88 -8.53 21.04
CA GLY A 387 3.93 -7.77 20.24
C GLY A 387 2.64 -8.54 19.87
N GLY A 388 2.40 -9.70 20.51
CA GLY A 388 1.15 -10.47 20.37
C GLY A 388 0.98 -11.22 19.05
N ILE A 389 2.02 -11.27 18.21
CA ILE A 389 1.98 -11.91 16.89
C ILE A 389 3.31 -12.61 16.64
N GLU A 390 3.26 -13.82 16.08
CA GLU A 390 4.45 -14.59 15.68
C GLU A 390 4.41 -15.00 14.21
N THR A 391 5.58 -15.20 13.61
CA THR A 391 5.67 -15.73 12.25
C THR A 391 5.56 -17.26 12.31
N VAL A 392 4.55 -17.80 11.64
CA VAL A 392 4.35 -19.27 11.49
C VAL A 392 5.15 -19.78 10.30
N GLU A 393 5.00 -19.10 9.16
CA GLU A 393 5.82 -19.38 7.98
C GLU A 393 6.32 -18.05 7.39
N PRO A 394 7.64 -17.93 7.16
CA PRO A 394 8.19 -16.73 6.54
C PRO A 394 7.67 -16.56 5.11
N ALA A 395 7.73 -15.34 4.61
CA ALA A 395 7.51 -15.08 3.19
C ALA A 395 8.55 -15.82 2.36
N PRO A 396 8.16 -16.49 1.24
CA PRO A 396 9.11 -17.18 0.39
C PRO A 396 10.07 -16.18 -0.27
N SER A 397 11.31 -16.63 -0.51
CA SER A 397 12.35 -15.86 -1.20
C SER A 397 12.41 -16.12 -2.71
N SER A 398 11.68 -17.14 -3.19
CA SER A 398 11.55 -17.48 -4.60
C SER A 398 10.20 -18.14 -4.88
N PHE A 399 9.71 -18.00 -6.11
CA PHE A 399 8.53 -18.74 -6.53
C PHE A 399 8.90 -20.15 -7.00
N ALA A 400 8.08 -21.13 -6.64
CA ALA A 400 8.16 -22.45 -7.25
C ALA A 400 7.85 -22.35 -8.77
N PRO A 401 8.49 -23.21 -9.61
CA PRO A 401 8.12 -23.32 -11.02
C PRO A 401 6.62 -23.60 -11.15
N ARG A 402 5.95 -22.94 -12.08
CA ARG A 402 4.54 -23.26 -12.37
C ARG A 402 4.48 -24.58 -13.12
N PRO A 403 3.53 -25.48 -12.80
CA PRO A 403 3.27 -26.64 -13.62
C PRO A 403 2.93 -26.18 -15.04
N GLY A 404 3.73 -26.58 -16.03
CA GLY A 404 3.49 -26.29 -17.46
C GLY A 404 4.02 -24.95 -17.99
N SER A 405 4.97 -24.29 -17.30
CA SER A 405 5.74 -23.14 -17.84
C SER A 405 7.03 -23.59 -18.50
#